data_3152380a2263e141ef421e3c8396730c
#
_entry.id   3152380a2263e141ef421e3c8396730c
#
_cell.length_a   1.000
_cell.length_b   1.000
_cell.length_c   1.000
_cell.angle_alpha   90.00
_cell.angle_beta   90.00
_cell.angle_gamma   90.00
#
_symmetry.space_group_name_H-M   'P 1'
#
loop_
_entity.id
_entity.type
_entity.pdbx_description
1 polymer ?
#
loop_
_entity_poly.entity_id
_entity_poly.type
_entity_poly.pdbx_seq_one_letter_code
_entity_poly.pdbx_strand_id
1 'polypeptide(L)'
;MNKFIYIILFALISMGLFANWVINKAQSSIDIPIIKEVPGFSFTNQNGEKFSNNNFRDKVTILNFIFTSCTGPCPLMTSNMQKLYSNFKGTKEVQFVSITVDPEVDTQEKLKLEAEMIGVDNNQWQFLRSDLDEVKKLKRDGFMLFADNLPNGHSIKSILIDNVGNIRKYY
;
A
#
# COMPACT_ATOMS: atom_id res chain seq x y z
N MET A 1 -6.68 59.15 -13.98
CA MET A 1 -7.15 57.77 -14.05
C MET A 1 -6.02 56.86 -13.64
N ASN A 2 -5.89 56.18 -12.73
CA ASN A 2 -6.26 56.06 -11.34
C ASN A 2 -5.16 55.28 -10.65
N LYS A 3 -4.17 55.96 -10.06
CA LYS A 3 -3.14 55.29 -9.21
C LYS A 3 -3.79 54.30 -8.24
N PHE A 4 -5.02 54.57 -7.86
CA PHE A 4 -5.81 53.71 -6.97
C PHE A 4 -6.15 52.32 -7.58
N ILE A 5 -6.44 52.28 -8.89
CA ILE A 5 -6.69 50.98 -9.61
C ILE A 5 -5.42 50.11 -9.67
N TYR A 6 -4.26 50.73 -9.92
CA TYR A 6 -2.99 49.99 -9.95
C TYR A 6 -2.61 49.43 -8.57
N ILE A 7 -2.92 50.19 -7.48
CA ILE A 7 -2.70 49.72 -6.11
C ILE A 7 -3.58 48.50 -5.81
N ILE A 8 -4.88 48.56 -6.19
CA ILE A 8 -5.80 47.43 -6.00
C ILE A 8 -5.36 46.21 -6.82
N LEU A 9 -4.99 46.39 -8.09
CA LEU A 9 -4.52 45.30 -8.93
C LEU A 9 -3.25 44.69 -8.37
N PHE A 10 -2.29 45.47 -7.91
CA PHE A 10 -1.07 45.00 -7.28
C PHE A 10 -1.37 44.21 -5.99
N ALA A 11 -2.28 44.70 -5.16
CA ALA A 11 -2.72 44.00 -3.94
C ALA A 11 -3.38 42.65 -4.23
N LEU A 12 -4.24 42.57 -5.26
CA LEU A 12 -4.90 41.32 -5.67
C LEU A 12 -3.89 40.30 -6.21
N ILE A 13 -2.95 40.76 -7.04
CA ILE A 13 -1.90 39.88 -7.59
C ILE A 13 -0.99 39.37 -6.46
N SER A 14 -0.54 40.23 -5.55
CA SER A 14 0.31 39.84 -4.43
C SER A 14 -0.40 38.86 -3.48
N MET A 15 -1.69 39.06 -3.24
CA MET A 15 -2.51 38.14 -2.43
C MET A 15 -2.68 36.78 -3.12
N GLY A 16 -2.88 36.75 -4.45
CA GLY A 16 -2.94 35.51 -5.24
C GLY A 16 -1.61 34.74 -5.21
N LEU A 17 -0.48 35.42 -5.38
CA LEU A 17 0.85 34.81 -5.31
C LEU A 17 1.15 34.29 -3.90
N PHE A 18 0.78 35.03 -2.86
CA PHE A 18 0.93 34.61 -1.48
C PHE A 18 0.09 33.39 -1.15
N ALA A 19 -1.19 33.39 -1.56
CA ALA A 19 -2.10 32.25 -1.38
C ALA A 19 -1.55 30.99 -2.10
N ASN A 20 -1.08 31.13 -3.34
CA ASN A 20 -0.47 30.03 -4.09
C ASN A 20 0.82 29.53 -3.41
N TRP A 21 1.66 30.42 -2.90
CA TRP A 21 2.86 30.03 -2.13
C TRP A 21 2.51 29.25 -0.86
N VAL A 22 1.49 29.72 -0.09
CA VAL A 22 1.01 29.02 1.13
C VAL A 22 0.46 27.65 0.79
N ILE A 23 -0.37 27.53 -0.25
CA ILE A 23 -0.93 26.26 -0.70
C ILE A 23 0.17 25.29 -1.10
N ASN A 24 1.13 25.74 -1.94
CA ASN A 24 2.25 24.88 -2.36
C ASN A 24 3.12 24.44 -1.18
N LYS A 25 3.36 25.33 -0.22
CA LYS A 25 4.14 25.00 0.98
C LYS A 25 3.38 24.03 1.91
N ALA A 26 2.07 24.17 2.02
CA ALA A 26 1.25 23.23 2.79
C ALA A 26 1.16 21.84 2.13
N GLN A 27 1.16 21.75 0.81
CA GLN A 27 1.18 20.49 0.06
C GLN A 27 2.55 19.79 0.06
N SER A 28 3.65 20.52 0.22
CA SER A 28 5.02 19.99 0.11
C SER A 28 5.58 19.34 1.37
N SER A 29 4.82 19.18 2.45
CA SER A 29 5.39 18.82 3.74
C SER A 29 4.66 17.77 4.58
N ILE A 30 4.15 16.70 3.97
CA ILE A 30 3.96 15.46 4.74
C ILE A 30 5.20 14.59 4.47
N ASP A 31 6.31 14.94 5.09
CA ASP A 31 7.50 14.09 5.08
C ASP A 31 7.24 12.92 6.05
N ILE A 32 6.75 11.82 5.48
CA ILE A 32 6.58 10.58 6.23
C ILE A 32 7.98 9.95 6.35
N PRO A 33 8.51 9.71 7.56
CA PRO A 33 9.87 9.21 7.73
C PRO A 33 10.04 7.82 7.09
N ILE A 34 11.25 7.51 6.65
CA ILE A 34 11.63 6.15 6.27
C ILE A 34 11.81 5.33 7.55
N ILE A 35 11.10 4.21 7.65
CA ILE A 35 11.23 3.30 8.79
C ILE A 35 12.30 2.26 8.48
N LYS A 36 12.20 1.60 7.31
CA LYS A 36 13.12 0.55 6.89
C LYS A 36 12.91 0.24 5.40
N GLU A 37 13.97 -0.18 4.72
CA GLU A 37 13.87 -0.78 3.39
C GLU A 37 13.31 -2.21 3.47
N VAL A 38 12.40 -2.58 2.56
CA VAL A 38 11.92 -3.95 2.44
C VAL A 38 13.04 -4.85 1.95
N PRO A 39 13.42 -5.91 2.68
CA PRO A 39 14.49 -6.80 2.26
C PRO A 39 14.13 -7.58 1.00
N GLY A 40 15.13 -8.18 0.36
CA GLY A 40 14.93 -9.06 -0.78
C GLY A 40 14.06 -10.26 -0.42
N PHE A 41 13.05 -10.54 -1.24
CA PHE A 41 12.21 -11.73 -1.19
C PHE A 41 11.76 -12.12 -2.60
N SER A 42 11.26 -13.34 -2.77
CA SER A 42 10.70 -13.81 -4.05
C SER A 42 9.56 -14.77 -3.76
N PHE A 43 8.33 -14.32 -3.96
CA PHE A 43 7.09 -15.07 -3.73
C PHE A 43 6.37 -15.32 -5.06
N THR A 44 5.28 -16.07 -5.03
CA THR A 44 4.44 -16.33 -6.20
C THR A 44 3.09 -15.64 -6.01
N ASN A 45 2.59 -14.98 -7.05
CA ASN A 45 1.28 -14.35 -7.01
C ASN A 45 0.15 -15.33 -7.37
N GLN A 46 -1.11 -14.87 -7.29
CA GLN A 46 -2.31 -15.63 -7.61
C GLN A 46 -2.35 -16.16 -9.07
N ASN A 47 -1.54 -15.61 -9.97
CA ASN A 47 -1.44 -16.04 -11.38
C ASN A 47 -0.26 -16.98 -11.63
N GLY A 48 0.52 -17.34 -10.58
CA GLY A 48 1.71 -18.18 -10.71
C GLY A 48 2.97 -17.42 -11.15
N GLU A 49 2.93 -16.10 -11.18
CA GLU A 49 4.04 -15.26 -11.58
C GLU A 49 4.92 -14.91 -10.35
N LYS A 50 6.22 -14.72 -10.57
CA LYS A 50 7.14 -14.28 -9.52
C LYS A 50 6.92 -12.82 -9.16
N PHE A 51 6.88 -12.53 -7.87
CA PHE A 51 6.82 -11.20 -7.28
C PHE A 51 7.93 -11.03 -6.25
N SER A 52 8.68 -9.96 -6.33
CA SER A 52 9.82 -9.67 -5.44
C SER A 52 9.78 -8.22 -4.94
N ASN A 53 10.71 -7.86 -4.05
CA ASN A 53 10.91 -6.48 -3.61
C ASN A 53 11.16 -5.51 -4.78
N ASN A 54 11.69 -5.95 -5.92
CA ASN A 54 11.86 -5.11 -7.11
C ASN A 54 10.53 -4.62 -7.71
N ASN A 55 9.44 -5.35 -7.48
CA ASN A 55 8.12 -4.97 -7.96
C ASN A 55 7.50 -3.79 -7.18
N PHE A 56 8.14 -3.35 -6.09
CA PHE A 56 7.76 -2.11 -5.39
C PHE A 56 8.30 -0.85 -6.07
N ARG A 57 9.29 -0.97 -6.94
CA ARG A 57 9.89 0.19 -7.61
C ARG A 57 8.89 0.88 -8.52
N ASP A 58 8.96 2.21 -8.53
CA ASP A 58 8.10 3.11 -9.30
C ASP A 58 6.62 3.06 -8.93
N LYS A 59 6.28 2.43 -7.79
CA LYS A 59 4.91 2.32 -7.29
C LYS A 59 4.83 2.55 -5.79
N VAL A 60 3.83 3.32 -5.37
CA VAL A 60 3.40 3.35 -3.98
C VAL A 60 2.59 2.10 -3.71
N THR A 61 2.99 1.34 -2.69
CA THR A 61 2.36 0.06 -2.37
C THR A 61 1.65 0.11 -1.02
N ILE A 62 0.41 -0.38 -0.99
CA ILE A 62 -0.30 -0.68 0.25
C ILE A 62 -0.28 -2.19 0.43
N LEU A 63 0.41 -2.66 1.48
CA LEU A 63 0.60 -4.08 1.76
C LEU A 63 -0.11 -4.48 3.04
N ASN A 64 -0.72 -5.68 3.05
CA ASN A 64 -1.24 -6.32 4.25
C ASN A 64 -0.93 -7.83 4.27
N PHE A 65 -1.10 -8.42 5.46
CA PHE A 65 -1.03 -9.87 5.65
C PHE A 65 -2.44 -10.40 5.89
N ILE A 66 -2.80 -11.48 5.20
CA ILE A 66 -4.15 -12.07 5.21
C ILE A 66 -4.10 -13.58 5.39
N PHE A 67 -5.26 -14.21 5.64
CA PHE A 67 -5.56 -15.60 5.31
C PHE A 67 -7.05 -15.74 5.01
N THR A 68 -7.39 -16.57 4.01
CA THR A 68 -8.74 -16.61 3.45
C THR A 68 -9.78 -17.21 4.41
N SER A 69 -9.37 -18.07 5.34
CA SER A 69 -10.24 -18.72 6.33
C SER A 69 -10.47 -17.91 7.61
N CYS A 70 -10.05 -16.63 7.65
CA CYS A 70 -10.20 -15.78 8.81
C CYS A 70 -11.67 -15.42 9.09
N THR A 71 -12.16 -15.75 10.28
CA THR A 71 -13.51 -15.38 10.74
C THR A 71 -13.50 -14.13 11.66
N GLY A 72 -12.33 -13.52 11.87
CA GLY A 72 -12.12 -12.39 12.78
C GLY A 72 -12.05 -11.03 12.04
N PRO A 73 -10.98 -10.24 12.24
CA PRO A 73 -10.87 -8.88 11.72
C PRO A 73 -10.56 -8.77 10.22
N CYS A 74 -10.15 -9.86 9.55
CA CYS A 74 -9.73 -9.82 8.14
C CYS A 74 -10.82 -9.31 7.19
N PRO A 75 -12.11 -9.64 7.32
CA PRO A 75 -13.14 -9.10 6.44
C PRO A 75 -13.21 -7.56 6.47
N LEU A 76 -13.04 -6.94 7.64
CA LEU A 76 -13.01 -5.48 7.77
C LEU A 76 -11.76 -4.90 7.08
N MET A 77 -10.61 -5.53 7.28
CA MET A 77 -9.36 -5.11 6.63
C MET A 77 -9.44 -5.24 5.11
N THR A 78 -9.98 -6.36 4.60
CA THR A 78 -10.22 -6.57 3.17
C THR A 78 -11.17 -5.51 2.61
N SER A 79 -12.28 -5.20 3.31
CA SER A 79 -13.22 -4.15 2.91
C SER A 79 -12.54 -2.77 2.83
N ASN A 80 -11.68 -2.43 3.77
CA ASN A 80 -10.92 -1.18 3.72
C ASN A 80 -9.94 -1.14 2.55
N MET A 81 -9.24 -2.25 2.29
CA MET A 81 -8.37 -2.39 1.12
C MET A 81 -9.14 -2.28 -0.20
N GLN A 82 -10.34 -2.89 -0.29
CA GLN A 82 -11.22 -2.76 -1.47
C GLN A 82 -11.65 -1.32 -1.73
N LYS A 83 -11.99 -0.55 -0.67
CA LYS A 83 -12.33 0.87 -0.81
C LYS A 83 -11.15 1.67 -1.36
N LEU A 84 -9.95 1.42 -0.83
CA LEU A 84 -8.73 2.07 -1.33
C LEU A 84 -8.44 1.65 -2.79
N TYR A 85 -8.52 0.36 -3.09
CA TYR A 85 -8.35 -0.15 -4.45
C TYR A 85 -9.33 0.52 -5.43
N SER A 86 -10.61 0.62 -5.07
CA SER A 86 -11.63 1.27 -5.91
C SER A 86 -11.31 2.73 -6.18
N ASN A 87 -10.78 3.46 -5.19
CA ASN A 87 -10.40 4.87 -5.34
C ASN A 87 -9.18 5.08 -6.24
N PHE A 88 -8.27 4.11 -6.28
CA PHE A 88 -7.03 4.18 -7.06
C PHE A 88 -7.01 3.23 -8.27
N LYS A 89 -8.14 2.57 -8.58
CA LYS A 89 -8.22 1.65 -9.72
C LYS A 89 -7.82 2.33 -11.02
N GLY A 90 -6.84 1.74 -11.71
CA GLY A 90 -6.27 2.29 -12.94
C GLY A 90 -5.14 3.31 -12.75
N THR A 91 -4.82 3.72 -11.52
CA THR A 91 -3.64 4.54 -11.21
C THR A 91 -2.39 3.67 -11.28
N LYS A 92 -1.53 3.89 -12.27
CA LYS A 92 -0.36 3.02 -12.55
C LYS A 92 0.71 3.07 -11.46
N GLU A 93 0.81 4.18 -10.76
CA GLU A 93 1.78 4.46 -9.71
C GLU A 93 1.36 3.88 -8.34
N VAL A 94 0.16 3.29 -8.24
CA VAL A 94 -0.36 2.69 -7.00
C VAL A 94 -0.62 1.20 -7.21
N GLN A 95 -0.13 0.38 -6.29
CA GLN A 95 -0.43 -1.06 -6.25
C GLN A 95 -0.81 -1.53 -4.86
N PHE A 96 -1.45 -2.68 -4.81
CA PHE A 96 -1.89 -3.35 -3.59
C PHE A 96 -1.24 -4.73 -3.52
N VAL A 97 -0.84 -5.13 -2.33
CA VAL A 97 -0.22 -6.44 -2.11
C VAL A 97 -0.80 -7.07 -0.85
N SER A 98 -1.34 -8.28 -0.97
CA SER A 98 -1.79 -9.10 0.15
C SER A 98 -0.94 -10.36 0.21
N ILE A 99 -0.27 -10.62 1.34
CA ILE A 99 0.56 -11.82 1.54
C ILE A 99 -0.18 -12.76 2.47
N THR A 100 -0.42 -13.99 2.03
CA THR A 100 -1.03 -14.98 2.92
C THR A 100 -0.07 -15.40 4.04
N VAL A 101 -0.64 -15.57 5.23
CA VAL A 101 0.06 -16.14 6.41
C VAL A 101 -0.34 -17.60 6.67
N ASP A 102 -1.15 -18.19 5.79
CA ASP A 102 -1.60 -19.58 5.84
C ASP A 102 -1.43 -20.26 4.47
N PRO A 103 -0.20 -20.37 3.95
CA PRO A 103 0.05 -20.86 2.59
C PRO A 103 -0.31 -22.33 2.37
N GLU A 104 -0.51 -23.11 3.42
CA GLU A 104 -0.96 -24.49 3.31
C GLU A 104 -2.45 -24.59 2.93
N VAL A 105 -3.24 -23.66 3.44
CA VAL A 105 -4.69 -23.56 3.17
C VAL A 105 -4.95 -22.66 1.97
N ASP A 106 -4.23 -21.56 1.88
CA ASP A 106 -4.37 -20.54 0.83
C ASP A 106 -3.53 -20.92 -0.40
N THR A 107 -4.05 -21.91 -1.17
CA THR A 107 -3.42 -22.30 -2.44
C THR A 107 -3.48 -21.16 -3.45
N GLN A 108 -2.75 -21.29 -4.54
CA GLN A 108 -2.76 -20.31 -5.64
C GLN A 108 -4.18 -20.11 -6.19
N GLU A 109 -4.94 -21.21 -6.36
CA GLU A 109 -6.31 -21.21 -6.84
C GLU A 109 -7.25 -20.48 -5.88
N LYS A 110 -7.09 -20.69 -4.55
CA LYS A 110 -7.88 -19.98 -3.54
C LYS A 110 -7.60 -18.49 -3.54
N LEU A 111 -6.33 -18.08 -3.63
CA LEU A 111 -5.96 -16.67 -3.71
C LEU A 111 -6.48 -16.02 -4.99
N LYS A 112 -6.54 -16.77 -6.10
CA LYS A 112 -7.15 -16.29 -7.33
C LYS A 112 -8.66 -16.10 -7.18
N LEU A 113 -9.36 -17.06 -6.58
CA LEU A 113 -10.78 -16.93 -6.27
C LEU A 113 -11.08 -15.77 -5.33
N GLU A 114 -10.25 -15.56 -4.31
CA GLU A 114 -10.36 -14.40 -3.40
C GLU A 114 -10.24 -13.08 -4.18
N ALA A 115 -9.25 -12.96 -5.07
CA ALA A 115 -9.06 -11.80 -5.92
C ALA A 115 -10.29 -11.54 -6.81
N GLU A 116 -10.85 -12.58 -7.43
CA GLU A 116 -12.06 -12.50 -8.26
C GLU A 116 -13.29 -12.06 -7.44
N MET A 117 -13.49 -12.63 -6.24
CA MET A 117 -14.63 -12.30 -5.36
C MET A 117 -14.61 -10.84 -4.91
N ILE A 118 -13.45 -10.25 -4.69
CA ILE A 118 -13.32 -8.85 -4.31
C ILE A 118 -13.24 -7.89 -5.51
N GLY A 119 -13.38 -8.40 -6.74
CA GLY A 119 -13.43 -7.58 -7.95
C GLY A 119 -12.08 -7.13 -8.48
N VAL A 120 -11.00 -7.84 -8.18
CA VAL A 120 -9.67 -7.59 -8.76
C VAL A 120 -9.59 -8.27 -10.13
N ASP A 121 -9.55 -7.45 -11.16
CA ASP A 121 -9.56 -7.87 -12.57
C ASP A 121 -8.25 -7.54 -13.32
N ASN A 122 -7.24 -7.09 -12.60
CA ASN A 122 -5.96 -6.65 -13.16
C ASN A 122 -4.79 -6.94 -12.20
N ASN A 123 -3.57 -6.62 -12.64
CA ASN A 123 -2.35 -6.82 -11.86
C ASN A 123 -2.06 -5.70 -10.85
N GLN A 124 -2.99 -4.80 -10.56
CA GLN A 124 -2.79 -3.72 -9.60
C GLN A 124 -2.88 -4.19 -8.15
N TRP A 125 -3.61 -5.27 -7.88
CA TRP A 125 -3.66 -5.93 -6.58
C TRP A 125 -3.15 -7.36 -6.70
N GLN A 126 -2.06 -7.67 -6.00
CA GLN A 126 -1.37 -8.95 -6.03
C GLN A 126 -1.60 -9.71 -4.73
N PHE A 127 -1.94 -11.00 -4.84
CA PHE A 127 -2.07 -11.92 -3.71
C PHE A 127 -0.90 -12.88 -3.74
N LEU A 128 -0.03 -12.79 -2.75
CA LEU A 128 1.24 -13.49 -2.73
C LEU A 128 1.23 -14.66 -1.75
N ARG A 129 1.92 -15.73 -2.12
CA ARG A 129 2.22 -16.88 -1.27
C ARG A 129 3.66 -17.33 -1.42
N SER A 130 4.17 -17.96 -0.36
CA SER A 130 5.45 -18.68 -0.32
C SER A 130 5.37 -19.75 0.76
N ASP A 131 6.44 -20.45 1.04
CA ASP A 131 6.52 -21.33 2.20
C ASP A 131 6.34 -20.56 3.50
N LEU A 132 5.73 -21.19 4.50
CA LEU A 132 5.38 -20.54 5.78
C LEU A 132 6.59 -19.92 6.47
N ASP A 133 7.76 -20.57 6.42
CA ASP A 133 8.97 -20.07 7.06
C ASP A 133 9.51 -18.81 6.36
N GLU A 134 9.43 -18.74 5.02
CA GLU A 134 9.78 -17.53 4.26
C GLU A 134 8.80 -16.39 4.57
N VAL A 135 7.50 -16.67 4.71
CA VAL A 135 6.50 -15.68 5.11
C VAL A 135 6.78 -15.17 6.52
N LYS A 136 7.05 -16.07 7.48
CA LYS A 136 7.42 -15.71 8.87
C LYS A 136 8.65 -14.82 8.91
N LYS A 137 9.70 -15.20 8.18
CA LYS A 137 10.95 -14.45 8.09
C LYS A 137 10.72 -13.06 7.51
N LEU A 138 10.05 -12.96 6.37
CA LEU A 138 9.74 -11.67 5.75
C LEU A 138 8.90 -10.79 6.68
N LYS A 139 7.88 -11.36 7.31
CA LYS A 139 6.99 -10.62 8.23
C LYS A 139 7.73 -10.10 9.46
N ARG A 140 8.53 -10.96 10.12
CA ARG A 140 9.28 -10.60 11.33
C ARG A 140 10.47 -9.68 11.00
N ASP A 141 11.34 -10.12 10.12
CA ASP A 141 12.63 -9.47 9.88
C ASP A 141 12.50 -8.33 8.87
N GLY A 142 11.60 -8.46 7.89
CA GLY A 142 11.32 -7.45 6.88
C GLY A 142 10.39 -6.36 7.38
N PHE A 143 9.22 -6.77 7.84
CA PHE A 143 8.17 -5.83 8.24
C PHE A 143 8.08 -5.58 9.74
N MET A 144 8.96 -6.14 10.57
CA MET A 144 8.99 -5.95 12.02
C MET A 144 7.63 -6.22 12.70
N LEU A 145 6.93 -7.24 12.20
CA LEU A 145 5.62 -7.64 12.70
C LEU A 145 5.69 -9.02 13.36
N PHE A 146 4.84 -9.24 14.37
CA PHE A 146 4.74 -10.52 15.05
C PHE A 146 4.39 -11.65 14.07
N ALA A 147 5.08 -12.79 14.16
CA ALA A 147 4.97 -13.91 13.23
C ALA A 147 5.00 -15.31 13.87
N ASP A 148 4.99 -15.42 15.22
CA ASP A 148 5.24 -16.72 15.87
C ASP A 148 4.06 -17.70 15.82
N ASN A 149 2.81 -17.21 15.89
CA ASN A 149 1.60 -18.03 15.95
C ASN A 149 0.73 -17.86 14.69
N LEU A 150 1.32 -17.94 13.50
CA LEU A 150 0.56 -17.85 12.25
C LEU A 150 -0.26 -19.13 12.01
N PRO A 151 -1.47 -19.03 11.41
CA PRO A 151 -2.13 -17.79 10.96
C PRO A 151 -2.77 -16.98 12.08
N ASN A 152 -3.00 -17.58 13.25
CA ASN A 152 -3.60 -16.89 14.41
C ASN A 152 -2.65 -15.84 15.01
N GLY A 153 -3.20 -14.72 15.46
CA GLY A 153 -2.40 -13.64 16.05
C GLY A 153 -1.57 -12.81 15.04
N HIS A 154 -1.85 -12.94 13.73
CA HIS A 154 -1.19 -12.05 12.76
C HIS A 154 -1.62 -10.59 12.96
N SER A 155 -0.71 -9.68 12.66
CA SER A 155 -0.99 -8.24 12.73
C SER A 155 -2.02 -7.83 11.66
N ILE A 156 -3.01 -7.04 12.05
CA ILE A 156 -4.05 -6.47 11.18
C ILE A 156 -3.64 -5.14 10.54
N LYS A 157 -2.34 -4.83 10.54
CA LYS A 157 -1.83 -3.56 10.02
C LYS A 157 -1.73 -3.56 8.51
N SER A 158 -2.11 -2.43 7.91
CA SER A 158 -1.73 -2.08 6.54
C SER A 158 -0.43 -1.29 6.55
N ILE A 159 0.42 -1.53 5.57
CA ILE A 159 1.79 -1.01 5.49
C ILE A 159 1.89 -0.16 4.24
N LEU A 160 2.35 1.07 4.39
CA LEU A 160 2.65 1.96 3.27
C LEU A 160 4.12 1.80 2.88
N ILE A 161 4.37 1.48 1.62
CA ILE A 161 5.71 1.36 1.02
C ILE A 161 5.81 2.39 -0.10
N ASP A 162 6.92 3.13 -0.15
CA ASP A 162 7.15 4.12 -1.18
C ASP A 162 7.65 3.50 -2.51
N ASN A 163 7.79 4.33 -3.53
CA ASN A 163 8.19 3.94 -4.87
C ASN A 163 9.66 3.53 -5.04
N VAL A 164 10.43 3.50 -3.96
CA VAL A 164 11.80 2.96 -3.94
C VAL A 164 11.92 1.73 -3.05
N GLY A 165 10.81 1.30 -2.41
CA GLY A 165 10.73 0.09 -1.60
C GLY A 165 10.96 0.30 -0.11
N ASN A 166 10.80 1.52 0.43
CA ASN A 166 10.94 1.80 1.85
C ASN A 166 9.58 1.77 2.55
N ILE A 167 9.52 1.14 3.70
CA ILE A 167 8.39 1.20 4.62
C ILE A 167 8.32 2.60 5.20
N ARG A 168 7.17 3.25 5.05
CA ARG A 168 6.93 4.62 5.49
C ARG A 168 6.01 4.69 6.71
N LYS A 169 5.00 3.83 6.77
CA LYS A 169 4.00 3.89 7.84
C LYS A 169 3.23 2.59 8.01
N TYR A 170 2.77 2.33 9.23
CA TYR A 170 1.81 1.29 9.59
C TYR A 170 0.50 1.95 10.02
N TYR A 171 -0.62 1.41 9.52
CA TYR A 171 -1.98 1.87 9.81
C TYR A 171 -2.77 0.80 10.54
#